data_52dd844c941d9c8c96261fc3dd55d170
#
_entry.id   52dd844c941d9c8c96261fc3dd55d170
#
_cell.length_a   1.000
_cell.length_b   1.000
_cell.length_c   1.000
_cell.angle_alpha   90.00
_cell.angle_beta   90.00
_cell.angle_gamma   90.00
#
_symmetry.space_group_name_H-M   'P 1'
#
loop_
_entity.id
_entity.type
_entity.pdbx_description
1 polymer ?
#
loop_
_entity_poly.entity_id
_entity_poly.type
_entity_poly.pdbx_seq_one_letter_code
_entity_poly.pdbx_strand_id
1 'polypeptide(L)'
;MNKSKKVLSGGQAAVRSLKKEKVKHVFGLIGSATMEMFDALYHEKEIKFIGVRDERTGTHMADGYARASNNPGVILAGQNGPGATNLVTGIAQAKAAFSPVIALAGSYSTNDKMEDAFQGLDQQSLFKPITKKTWTINKVKQIPKVLSSAFKLSMTPRRGPVCVNLPRNILAENSKFEINENIKSFENENKSKGKVSQIKKAVSIILKSKKPVIVAGGGIKYTSKHQDVINLAELLNIPIVTAAGHGDAIPFYHKLNAGQMGPRGNPVASRLVKEADMILALGTRLGFNSTFYSYDNISKKAKIIQVELERSMLGRYFKIAIGIYGDASTVTNQIFREVKNQKLLSSANSWTNKYLNERVKYLKNRDIGKEIDHFPIRPTGLFKKLRSVLPTNAAITLDAGTLCLQATDALQYNDPPSLFTPLDFGLVGFSFACGLGVKVARPDRTVVSLMGDGGFGMTISELSTAVEYGINTTTIVMNNKSWGAEKAYQKDFYGKRYLGADIESPSFDKVAELYGAKGFKVKRVSEITDAVEAAIKSNKPSVIDVDVDPKALYSFRRDSFKHRTK
;
A
#
# COMPACT_ATOMS: atom_id res chain seq x y z
N MET A 1 -12.47 28.31 30.55
CA MET A 1 -12.30 28.95 29.23
C MET A 1 -13.63 28.97 28.51
N ASN A 2 -14.23 30.17 28.32
CA ASN A 2 -15.49 30.31 27.59
C ASN A 2 -15.28 29.90 26.13
N LYS A 3 -15.90 28.80 25.71
CA LYS A 3 -15.94 28.37 24.32
C LYS A 3 -16.87 29.32 23.56
N SER A 4 -16.33 30.32 22.86
CA SER A 4 -17.15 31.18 22.02
C SER A 4 -17.71 30.39 20.85
N LYS A 5 -19.03 30.30 20.73
CA LYS A 5 -19.70 29.78 19.55
C LYS A 5 -19.46 30.76 18.38
N LYS A 6 -18.86 30.25 17.29
CA LYS A 6 -18.66 31.02 16.06
C LYS A 6 -19.72 30.67 15.04
N VAL A 7 -20.24 31.66 14.33
CA VAL A 7 -21.06 31.44 13.14
C VAL A 7 -20.14 31.10 11.98
N LEU A 8 -20.35 29.94 11.35
CA LEU A 8 -19.56 29.43 10.25
C LEU A 8 -20.49 28.85 9.18
N SER A 9 -20.04 28.90 7.92
CA SER A 9 -20.65 28.07 6.87
C SER A 9 -20.32 26.59 7.09
N GLY A 10 -21.08 25.71 6.44
CA GLY A 10 -20.79 24.28 6.46
C GLY A 10 -19.39 23.98 5.92
N GLY A 11 -18.96 24.67 4.85
CA GLY A 11 -17.59 24.55 4.31
C GLY A 11 -16.52 24.94 5.32
N GLN A 12 -16.69 26.05 6.02
CA GLN A 12 -15.78 26.49 7.09
C GLN A 12 -15.76 25.49 8.26
N ALA A 13 -16.93 24.95 8.65
CA ALA A 13 -17.02 23.95 9.71
C ALA A 13 -16.33 22.65 9.31
N ALA A 14 -16.41 22.25 8.04
CA ALA A 14 -15.71 21.08 7.51
C ALA A 14 -14.19 21.28 7.56
N VAL A 15 -13.66 22.37 7.04
CA VAL A 15 -12.21 22.66 7.05
C VAL A 15 -11.65 22.75 8.49
N ARG A 16 -12.38 23.41 9.41
CA ARG A 16 -11.98 23.40 10.83
C ARG A 16 -12.00 22.01 11.45
N SER A 17 -12.94 21.15 11.02
CA SER A 17 -12.95 19.76 11.47
C SER A 17 -11.74 19.00 10.94
N LEU A 18 -11.30 19.22 9.70
CA LEU A 18 -10.04 18.67 9.18
C LEU A 18 -8.83 19.16 9.97
N LYS A 19 -8.77 20.45 10.29
CA LYS A 19 -7.72 21.04 11.14
C LYS A 19 -7.67 20.38 12.53
N LYS A 20 -8.83 20.18 13.16
CA LYS A 20 -8.95 19.43 14.43
C LYS A 20 -8.31 18.04 14.34
N GLU A 21 -8.52 17.32 13.25
CA GLU A 21 -7.97 15.98 13.01
C GLU A 21 -6.48 16.02 12.59
N LYS A 22 -5.85 17.22 12.60
CA LYS A 22 -4.43 17.45 12.27
C LYS A 22 -4.09 17.08 10.81
N VAL A 23 -5.06 17.23 9.90
CA VAL A 23 -4.83 17.10 8.47
C VAL A 23 -3.84 18.19 8.02
N LYS A 24 -2.82 17.79 7.26
CA LYS A 24 -1.82 18.71 6.69
C LYS A 24 -1.95 18.86 5.18
N HIS A 25 -2.52 17.86 4.52
CA HIS A 25 -2.69 17.85 3.07
C HIS A 25 -4.07 17.31 2.70
N VAL A 26 -4.71 17.96 1.74
CA VAL A 26 -5.92 17.50 1.08
C VAL A 26 -5.58 17.38 -0.40
N PHE A 27 -5.68 16.17 -0.94
CA PHE A 27 -5.63 15.94 -2.38
C PHE A 27 -7.03 16.16 -2.95
N GLY A 28 -7.17 16.65 -4.17
CA GLY A 28 -8.50 16.82 -4.73
C GLY A 28 -8.56 17.50 -6.07
N LEU A 29 -9.74 17.42 -6.68
CA LEU A 29 -10.07 18.16 -7.88
C LEU A 29 -11.18 19.15 -7.55
N ILE A 30 -11.00 20.42 -7.96
CA ILE A 30 -11.97 21.48 -7.73
C ILE A 30 -13.29 21.18 -8.45
N GLY A 31 -14.41 21.55 -7.80
CA GLY A 31 -15.73 21.41 -8.38
C GLY A 31 -16.78 22.23 -7.66
N SER A 32 -17.81 22.65 -8.39
CA SER A 32 -18.83 23.59 -7.91
C SER A 32 -19.67 23.07 -6.74
N ALA A 33 -19.75 21.75 -6.55
CA ALA A 33 -20.56 21.17 -5.47
C ALA A 33 -19.96 21.36 -4.07
N THR A 34 -18.68 21.75 -3.97
CA THR A 34 -17.98 21.95 -2.68
C THR A 34 -17.19 23.26 -2.64
N MET A 35 -17.64 24.28 -3.37
CA MET A 35 -16.93 25.57 -3.49
C MET A 35 -16.71 26.24 -2.13
N GLU A 36 -17.62 26.10 -1.20
CA GLU A 36 -17.51 26.63 0.16
C GLU A 36 -16.35 25.98 0.95
N MET A 37 -15.98 24.74 0.62
CA MET A 37 -14.77 24.14 1.19
C MET A 37 -13.50 24.68 0.56
N PHE A 38 -13.49 24.92 -0.75
CA PHE A 38 -12.33 25.52 -1.43
C PHE A 38 -12.08 26.95 -0.95
N ASP A 39 -13.13 27.75 -0.79
CA ASP A 39 -13.03 29.10 -0.19
C ASP A 39 -12.45 29.02 1.24
N ALA A 40 -12.98 28.10 2.06
CA ALA A 40 -12.47 27.93 3.42
C ALA A 40 -11.01 27.42 3.46
N LEU A 41 -10.61 26.53 2.53
CA LEU A 41 -9.22 26.05 2.41
C LEU A 41 -8.27 27.16 1.96
N TYR A 42 -8.71 28.11 1.13
CA TYR A 42 -7.92 29.26 0.71
C TYR A 42 -7.45 30.10 1.92
N HIS A 43 -8.30 30.23 2.92
CA HIS A 43 -8.00 30.96 4.15
C HIS A 43 -7.27 30.15 5.22
N GLU A 44 -7.17 28.81 5.07
CA GLU A 44 -6.53 27.92 6.04
C GLU A 44 -5.07 27.67 5.70
N LYS A 45 -4.15 28.22 6.51
CA LYS A 45 -2.70 28.17 6.24
C LYS A 45 -2.01 26.87 6.68
N GLU A 46 -2.66 26.07 7.54
CA GLU A 46 -2.06 24.83 8.06
C GLU A 46 -2.37 23.60 7.21
N ILE A 47 -3.32 23.72 6.27
CA ILE A 47 -3.74 22.63 5.38
C ILE A 47 -3.37 23.02 3.95
N LYS A 48 -2.44 22.27 3.34
CA LYS A 48 -2.08 22.46 1.93
C LYS A 48 -3.03 21.65 1.04
N PHE A 49 -3.70 22.33 0.11
CA PHE A 49 -4.43 21.67 -0.96
C PHE A 49 -3.47 21.32 -2.10
N ILE A 50 -3.60 20.08 -2.64
CA ILE A 50 -2.85 19.59 -3.79
C ILE A 50 -3.87 19.22 -4.87
N GLY A 51 -3.93 20.05 -5.92
CA GLY A 51 -4.83 19.85 -7.05
C GLY A 51 -4.35 18.73 -7.95
N VAL A 52 -5.18 17.71 -8.09
CA VAL A 52 -4.93 16.55 -8.98
C VAL A 52 -5.59 16.75 -10.34
N ARG A 53 -5.32 15.86 -11.29
CA ARG A 53 -5.91 15.89 -12.63
C ARG A 53 -7.03 14.86 -12.82
N ASP A 54 -7.15 13.93 -11.85
CA ASP A 54 -8.17 12.89 -11.82
C ASP A 54 -8.38 12.47 -10.36
N GLU A 55 -9.62 12.37 -9.88
CA GLU A 55 -9.94 11.99 -8.49
C GLU A 55 -9.48 10.56 -8.17
N ARG A 56 -9.42 9.67 -9.15
CA ARG A 56 -8.88 8.32 -9.00
C ARG A 56 -7.42 8.38 -8.57
N THR A 57 -6.60 9.14 -9.29
CA THR A 57 -5.18 9.30 -8.99
C THR A 57 -4.97 10.08 -7.69
N GLY A 58 -5.79 11.10 -7.43
CA GLY A 58 -5.84 11.78 -6.12
C GLY A 58 -6.11 10.82 -4.96
N THR A 59 -6.97 9.83 -5.16
CA THR A 59 -7.22 8.79 -4.15
C THR A 59 -5.99 7.89 -3.95
N HIS A 60 -5.23 7.59 -5.01
CA HIS A 60 -3.96 6.85 -4.88
C HIS A 60 -2.89 7.66 -4.15
N MET A 61 -2.85 8.99 -4.36
CA MET A 61 -2.00 9.88 -3.57
C MET A 61 -2.40 9.86 -2.08
N ALA A 62 -3.69 9.96 -1.78
CA ALA A 62 -4.20 9.86 -0.41
C ALA A 62 -3.88 8.49 0.22
N ASP A 63 -3.96 7.40 -0.54
CA ASP A 63 -3.58 6.05 -0.10
C ASP A 63 -2.07 5.97 0.20
N GLY A 64 -1.22 6.45 -0.70
CA GLY A 64 0.23 6.52 -0.49
C GLY A 64 0.62 7.35 0.73
N TYR A 65 0.01 8.53 0.85
CA TYR A 65 0.17 9.41 2.01
C TYR A 65 -0.21 8.70 3.32
N ALA A 66 -1.38 8.06 3.35
CA ALA A 66 -1.87 7.39 4.54
C ALA A 66 -0.94 6.26 5.01
N ARG A 67 -0.48 5.44 4.08
CA ARG A 67 0.45 4.33 4.40
C ARG A 67 1.84 4.81 4.83
N ALA A 68 2.32 5.92 4.25
CA ALA A 68 3.65 6.44 4.55
C ALA A 68 3.71 7.26 5.85
N SER A 69 2.64 8.03 6.14
CA SER A 69 2.56 8.91 7.32
C SER A 69 1.99 8.24 8.57
N ASN A 70 1.34 7.07 8.42
CA ASN A 70 0.54 6.44 9.47
C ASN A 70 -0.65 7.30 9.97
N ASN A 71 -1.11 8.28 9.16
CA ASN A 71 -2.27 9.13 9.40
C ASN A 71 -3.29 8.95 8.28
N PRO A 72 -4.56 9.35 8.47
CA PRO A 72 -5.52 9.32 7.37
C PRO A 72 -5.11 10.20 6.19
N GLY A 73 -5.23 9.67 4.97
CA GLY A 73 -5.12 10.44 3.74
C GLY A 73 -6.48 11.02 3.35
N VAL A 74 -6.55 12.28 2.95
CA VAL A 74 -7.80 12.96 2.61
C VAL A 74 -7.86 13.26 1.12
N ILE A 75 -8.95 12.84 0.47
CA ILE A 75 -9.28 13.18 -0.92
C ILE A 75 -10.61 13.95 -0.95
N LEU A 76 -10.65 15.05 -1.69
CA LEU A 76 -11.83 15.88 -1.93
C LEU A 76 -12.20 15.82 -3.41
N ALA A 77 -13.30 15.15 -3.75
CA ALA A 77 -13.95 15.27 -5.06
C ALA A 77 -14.90 16.44 -5.01
N GLY A 78 -14.51 17.53 -5.68
CA GLY A 78 -15.22 18.80 -5.62
C GLY A 78 -16.58 18.78 -6.34
N GLN A 79 -16.78 17.83 -7.28
CA GLN A 79 -18.00 17.71 -8.06
C GLN A 79 -18.78 16.46 -7.62
N ASN A 80 -20.12 16.55 -7.62
CA ASN A 80 -21.00 15.38 -7.47
C ASN A 80 -21.05 14.54 -8.76
N GLY A 81 -21.72 13.39 -8.74
CA GLY A 81 -21.80 12.52 -9.91
C GLY A 81 -20.44 12.09 -10.44
N PRO A 82 -19.92 12.69 -11.52
CA PRO A 82 -18.66 12.26 -12.15
C PRO A 82 -17.45 12.33 -11.20
N GLY A 83 -17.32 13.38 -10.38
CA GLY A 83 -16.23 13.46 -9.40
C GLY A 83 -16.31 12.37 -8.34
N ALA A 84 -17.52 12.04 -7.88
CA ALA A 84 -17.73 10.94 -6.95
C ALA A 84 -17.43 9.56 -7.59
N THR A 85 -17.87 9.33 -8.84
CA THR A 85 -17.64 8.04 -9.52
C THR A 85 -16.16 7.79 -9.79
N ASN A 86 -15.36 8.82 -10.07
CA ASN A 86 -13.92 8.71 -10.25
C ASN A 86 -13.18 8.24 -8.98
N LEU A 87 -13.74 8.43 -7.78
CA LEU A 87 -13.16 7.93 -6.53
C LEU A 87 -13.24 6.40 -6.38
N VAL A 88 -14.18 5.72 -7.06
CA VAL A 88 -14.56 4.32 -6.79
C VAL A 88 -13.37 3.38 -6.82
N THR A 89 -12.59 3.41 -7.89
CA THR A 89 -11.43 2.52 -8.06
C THR A 89 -10.38 2.74 -6.97
N GLY A 90 -10.07 3.99 -6.64
CA GLY A 90 -9.09 4.31 -5.61
C GLY A 90 -9.53 3.92 -4.21
N ILE A 91 -10.81 4.13 -3.89
CA ILE A 91 -11.39 3.71 -2.59
C ILE A 91 -11.41 2.19 -2.47
N ALA A 92 -11.76 1.46 -3.54
CA ALA A 92 -11.75 0.00 -3.55
C ALA A 92 -10.32 -0.55 -3.31
N GLN A 93 -9.30 0.06 -3.95
CA GLN A 93 -7.89 -0.23 -3.69
C GLN A 93 -7.52 0.04 -2.22
N ALA A 94 -7.87 1.21 -1.69
CA ALA A 94 -7.59 1.56 -0.30
C ALA A 94 -8.25 0.57 0.69
N LYS A 95 -9.48 0.09 0.38
CA LYS A 95 -10.16 -0.94 1.18
C LYS A 95 -9.41 -2.26 1.17
N ALA A 96 -8.96 -2.72 0.01
CA ALA A 96 -8.21 -3.97 -0.11
C ALA A 96 -6.88 -3.91 0.65
N ALA A 97 -6.23 -2.74 0.65
CA ALA A 97 -4.97 -2.48 1.33
C ALA A 97 -5.09 -2.08 2.82
N PHE A 98 -6.30 -1.97 3.35
CA PHE A 98 -6.57 -1.48 4.73
C PHE A 98 -6.01 -0.08 4.98
N SER A 99 -6.03 0.76 3.98
CA SER A 99 -5.52 2.13 4.04
C SER A 99 -6.60 3.09 4.55
N PRO A 100 -6.31 3.92 5.57
CA PRO A 100 -7.29 4.85 6.13
C PRO A 100 -7.43 6.09 5.24
N VAL A 101 -8.22 6.00 4.20
CA VAL A 101 -8.54 7.12 3.31
C VAL A 101 -9.89 7.72 3.72
N ILE A 102 -9.92 9.04 3.85
CA ILE A 102 -11.14 9.84 4.05
C ILE A 102 -11.53 10.43 2.70
N ALA A 103 -12.55 9.89 2.08
CA ALA A 103 -13.12 10.46 0.85
C ALA A 103 -14.23 11.46 1.21
N LEU A 104 -14.04 12.71 0.78
CA LEU A 104 -15.03 13.77 0.86
C LEU A 104 -15.57 13.98 -0.54
N ALA A 105 -16.84 13.67 -0.76
CA ALA A 105 -17.45 13.74 -2.07
C ALA A 105 -18.55 14.81 -2.09
N GLY A 106 -18.45 15.76 -3.02
CA GLY A 106 -19.56 16.67 -3.30
C GLY A 106 -20.81 15.90 -3.64
N SER A 107 -21.96 16.42 -3.25
CA SER A 107 -23.27 15.80 -3.51
C SER A 107 -24.28 16.87 -3.92
N TYR A 108 -25.32 16.44 -4.65
CA TYR A 108 -26.44 17.30 -5.01
C TYR A 108 -27.13 17.85 -3.75
N SER A 109 -27.95 18.88 -3.92
CA SER A 109 -28.69 19.50 -2.81
C SER A 109 -29.69 18.51 -2.21
N THR A 110 -29.82 18.51 -0.89
CA THR A 110 -30.86 17.73 -0.20
C THR A 110 -32.29 18.15 -0.54
N ASN A 111 -32.45 19.34 -1.17
CA ASN A 111 -33.74 19.87 -1.64
C ASN A 111 -34.09 19.39 -3.04
N ASP A 112 -33.13 18.86 -3.79
CA ASP A 112 -33.35 18.36 -5.14
C ASP A 112 -33.87 16.91 -5.08
N LYS A 113 -34.75 16.54 -6.00
CA LYS A 113 -35.12 15.12 -6.19
C LYS A 113 -33.97 14.42 -6.94
N MET A 114 -33.55 13.27 -6.45
CA MET A 114 -32.38 12.56 -6.98
C MET A 114 -32.52 12.21 -8.46
N GLU A 115 -33.71 11.80 -8.88
CA GLU A 115 -33.96 11.37 -10.27
C GLU A 115 -33.85 12.53 -11.27
N ASP A 116 -34.12 13.76 -10.84
CA ASP A 116 -34.11 14.97 -11.68
C ASP A 116 -32.92 15.88 -11.36
N ALA A 117 -32.10 15.56 -10.36
CA ALA A 117 -30.99 16.40 -9.97
C ALA A 117 -29.85 16.32 -11.00
N PHE A 118 -29.34 17.49 -11.42
CA PHE A 118 -28.14 17.56 -12.27
C PHE A 118 -26.97 16.82 -11.61
N GLN A 119 -26.41 15.82 -12.31
CA GLN A 119 -25.38 14.90 -11.81
C GLN A 119 -25.83 14.14 -10.54
N GLY A 120 -27.13 13.90 -10.37
CA GLY A 120 -27.71 13.12 -9.29
C GLY A 120 -27.24 11.66 -9.35
N LEU A 121 -26.84 11.11 -8.21
CA LEU A 121 -26.40 9.72 -8.07
C LEU A 121 -26.57 9.28 -6.63
N ASP A 122 -27.04 8.05 -6.41
CA ASP A 122 -27.01 7.43 -5.08
C ASP A 122 -25.57 7.05 -4.66
N GLN A 123 -24.83 8.07 -4.22
CA GLN A 123 -23.47 7.90 -3.74
C GLN A 123 -23.41 7.05 -2.45
N GLN A 124 -24.50 7.02 -1.67
CA GLN A 124 -24.57 6.20 -0.46
C GLN A 124 -24.47 4.71 -0.79
N SER A 125 -25.24 4.24 -1.76
CA SER A 125 -25.22 2.85 -2.23
C SER A 125 -23.94 2.55 -3.02
N LEU A 126 -23.45 3.50 -3.83
CA LEU A 126 -22.22 3.35 -4.62
C LEU A 126 -21.01 3.03 -3.73
N PHE A 127 -20.82 3.76 -2.64
CA PHE A 127 -19.65 3.60 -1.78
C PHE A 127 -19.80 2.55 -0.66
N LYS A 128 -21.02 2.10 -0.37
CA LYS A 128 -21.30 1.12 0.69
C LYS A 128 -20.43 -0.14 0.61
N PRO A 129 -20.29 -0.83 -0.54
CA PRO A 129 -19.49 -2.05 -0.64
C PRO A 129 -17.97 -1.84 -0.55
N ILE A 130 -17.47 -0.64 -0.82
CA ILE A 130 -16.03 -0.35 -0.93
C ILE A 130 -15.48 0.50 0.22
N THR A 131 -16.30 0.87 1.21
CA THR A 131 -15.89 1.62 2.41
C THR A 131 -16.18 0.85 3.69
N LYS A 132 -15.63 1.29 4.81
CA LYS A 132 -16.07 0.84 6.15
C LYS A 132 -17.44 1.41 6.50
N LYS A 133 -17.70 2.65 6.09
CA LYS A 133 -18.99 3.33 6.19
C LYS A 133 -19.02 4.52 5.25
N THR A 134 -20.22 4.78 4.72
CA THR A 134 -20.57 6.00 3.99
C THR A 134 -21.58 6.80 4.81
N TRP A 135 -21.44 8.11 4.83
CA TRP A 135 -22.39 9.04 5.41
C TRP A 135 -22.86 10.04 4.35
N THR A 136 -24.10 10.46 4.45
CA THR A 136 -24.61 11.66 3.77
C THR A 136 -25.04 12.65 4.84
N ILE A 137 -24.51 13.88 4.78
CA ILE A 137 -24.80 14.92 5.76
C ILE A 137 -26.11 15.60 5.38
N ASN A 138 -27.10 15.55 6.28
CA ASN A 138 -28.43 16.13 6.04
C ASN A 138 -28.71 17.44 6.82
N LYS A 139 -27.84 17.80 7.76
CA LYS A 139 -27.93 19.02 8.58
C LYS A 139 -26.53 19.58 8.81
N VAL A 140 -26.35 20.89 8.64
CA VAL A 140 -25.06 21.55 8.77
C VAL A 140 -24.37 21.30 10.14
N LYS A 141 -25.13 21.24 11.22
CA LYS A 141 -24.62 20.96 12.58
C LYS A 141 -24.04 19.55 12.75
N GLN A 142 -24.30 18.62 11.82
CA GLN A 142 -23.75 17.25 11.87
C GLN A 142 -22.29 17.18 11.38
N ILE A 143 -21.83 18.17 10.60
CA ILE A 143 -20.50 18.15 9.95
C ILE A 143 -19.37 17.79 10.91
N PRO A 144 -19.15 18.47 12.06
CA PRO A 144 -18.02 18.15 12.94
C PRO A 144 -18.11 16.75 13.55
N LYS A 145 -19.32 16.31 13.91
CA LYS A 145 -19.56 14.98 14.51
C LYS A 145 -19.32 13.87 13.48
N VAL A 146 -19.82 14.04 12.26
CA VAL A 146 -19.66 13.04 11.19
C VAL A 146 -18.20 12.92 10.79
N LEU A 147 -17.49 14.04 10.59
CA LEU A 147 -16.06 14.02 10.24
C LEU A 147 -15.22 13.38 11.36
N SER A 148 -15.41 13.75 12.63
CA SER A 148 -14.73 13.09 13.74
C SER A 148 -15.01 11.57 13.77
N SER A 149 -16.25 11.17 13.50
CA SER A 149 -16.61 9.73 13.42
C SER A 149 -15.94 9.03 12.23
N ALA A 150 -15.82 9.72 11.09
CA ALA A 150 -15.15 9.21 9.89
C ALA A 150 -13.66 8.98 10.14
N PHE A 151 -12.95 9.96 10.71
CA PHE A 151 -11.54 9.82 11.08
C PHE A 151 -11.34 8.69 12.09
N LYS A 152 -12.12 8.67 13.17
CA LYS A 152 -12.07 7.61 14.18
C LYS A 152 -12.29 6.23 13.55
N LEU A 153 -13.33 6.07 12.72
CA LEU A 153 -13.66 4.78 12.12
C LEU A 153 -12.60 4.32 11.12
N SER A 154 -12.01 5.23 10.31
CA SER A 154 -10.97 4.87 9.36
C SER A 154 -9.74 4.28 10.04
N MET A 155 -9.41 4.76 11.24
CA MET A 155 -8.25 4.34 12.03
C MET A 155 -8.53 3.19 13.00
N THR A 156 -9.81 2.90 13.33
CA THR A 156 -10.13 1.73 14.17
C THR A 156 -9.68 0.44 13.49
N PRO A 157 -9.23 -0.57 14.24
CA PRO A 157 -8.90 -1.87 13.69
C PRO A 157 -10.14 -2.50 13.03
N ARG A 158 -10.06 -3.03 11.89
CA ARG A 158 -9.03 -2.98 10.87
C ARG A 158 -9.17 -1.67 10.10
N ARG A 159 -8.07 -0.93 9.91
CA ARG A 159 -8.10 0.35 9.17
C ARG A 159 -8.74 0.21 7.80
N GLY A 160 -9.24 1.30 7.24
CA GLY A 160 -9.82 1.28 5.89
C GLY A 160 -10.52 2.59 5.53
N PRO A 161 -10.89 2.74 4.26
CA PRO A 161 -11.48 3.96 3.75
C PRO A 161 -12.90 4.16 4.25
N VAL A 162 -13.30 5.42 4.32
CA VAL A 162 -14.65 5.89 4.59
C VAL A 162 -15.03 6.98 3.59
N CYS A 163 -16.32 7.19 3.37
CA CYS A 163 -16.80 8.27 2.50
C CYS A 163 -17.81 9.15 3.24
N VAL A 164 -17.72 10.45 3.01
CA VAL A 164 -18.67 11.46 3.51
C VAL A 164 -19.18 12.27 2.33
N ASN A 165 -20.46 12.10 2.00
CA ASN A 165 -21.15 12.90 1.00
C ASN A 165 -21.54 14.24 1.59
N LEU A 166 -21.19 15.31 0.88
CA LEU A 166 -21.32 16.72 1.29
C LEU A 166 -22.29 17.45 0.35
N PRO A 167 -23.60 17.51 0.69
CA PRO A 167 -24.56 18.24 -0.13
C PRO A 167 -24.26 19.74 -0.19
N ARG A 168 -24.32 20.31 -1.41
CA ARG A 168 -23.93 21.70 -1.68
C ARG A 168 -24.68 22.74 -0.82
N ASN A 169 -26.01 22.57 -0.63
CA ASN A 169 -26.80 23.47 0.21
C ASN A 169 -26.39 23.41 1.69
N ILE A 170 -25.98 22.23 2.18
CA ILE A 170 -25.49 22.05 3.56
C ILE A 170 -24.15 22.73 3.76
N LEU A 171 -23.27 22.71 2.75
CA LEU A 171 -21.99 23.41 2.82
C LEU A 171 -22.15 24.95 2.83
N ALA A 172 -23.19 25.46 2.16
CA ALA A 172 -23.51 26.89 2.13
C ALA A 172 -24.25 27.39 3.38
N GLU A 173 -24.94 26.50 4.11
CA GLU A 173 -25.74 26.86 5.28
C GLU A 173 -24.87 27.37 6.43
N ASN A 174 -25.25 28.51 7.05
CA ASN A 174 -24.59 29.08 8.22
C ASN A 174 -25.20 28.54 9.53
N SER A 175 -24.34 28.26 10.51
CA SER A 175 -24.78 27.85 11.85
C SER A 175 -23.76 28.22 12.94
N LYS A 176 -24.16 28.15 14.19
CA LYS A 176 -23.28 28.31 15.35
C LYS A 176 -22.59 26.98 15.68
N PHE A 177 -21.25 26.98 15.75
CA PHE A 177 -20.42 25.80 16.03
C PHE A 177 -19.50 26.01 17.23
N GLU A 178 -19.28 24.91 17.95
CA GLU A 178 -18.17 24.75 18.91
C GLU A 178 -17.26 23.65 18.40
N ILE A 179 -16.10 24.00 17.84
CA ILE A 179 -15.09 23.04 17.37
C ILE A 179 -13.84 23.22 18.20
N ASN A 180 -13.49 22.19 18.97
CA ASN A 180 -12.22 22.17 19.69
C ASN A 180 -11.14 21.58 18.77
N GLU A 181 -10.27 22.43 18.27
CA GLU A 181 -9.23 22.08 17.30
C GLU A 181 -7.99 21.40 17.94
N ASN A 182 -7.93 21.30 19.27
CA ASN A 182 -6.75 20.79 19.97
C ASN A 182 -6.73 19.28 20.16
N ILE A 183 -7.86 18.60 20.01
CA ILE A 183 -8.00 17.16 20.29
C ILE A 183 -8.52 16.45 19.05
N LYS A 184 -7.68 15.63 18.41
CA LYS A 184 -8.11 14.73 17.34
C LYS A 184 -8.94 13.55 17.87
N SER A 185 -9.77 12.96 17.01
CA SER A 185 -10.72 11.91 17.40
C SER A 185 -10.16 10.49 17.35
N PHE A 186 -8.91 10.31 16.93
CA PHE A 186 -8.30 8.99 16.75
C PHE A 186 -6.88 8.93 17.31
N GLU A 187 -6.44 7.71 17.57
CA GLU A 187 -5.05 7.38 17.90
C GLU A 187 -4.40 6.63 16.74
N ASN A 188 -3.11 6.89 16.51
CA ASN A 188 -2.36 6.26 15.41
C ASN A 188 -1.94 4.81 15.77
N GLU A 189 -1.84 4.49 17.05
CA GLU A 189 -1.38 3.19 17.52
C GLU A 189 -2.50 2.42 18.22
N ASN A 190 -2.59 1.14 17.92
CA ASN A 190 -3.38 0.21 18.70
C ASN A 190 -2.46 -0.53 19.67
N LYS A 191 -2.86 -0.60 20.94
CA LYS A 191 -2.09 -1.25 22.02
C LYS A 191 -2.86 -2.43 22.63
N SER A 192 -3.81 -3.02 21.90
CA SER A 192 -4.59 -4.14 22.44
C SER A 192 -3.69 -5.35 22.73
N LYS A 193 -3.85 -5.88 23.93
CA LYS A 193 -3.08 -7.03 24.44
C LYS A 193 -3.78 -8.35 24.17
N GLY A 194 -2.99 -9.40 23.93
CA GLY A 194 -3.47 -10.78 23.94
C GLY A 194 -3.80 -11.25 25.37
N LYS A 195 -4.74 -12.20 25.51
CA LYS A 195 -5.04 -12.82 26.80
C LYS A 195 -3.84 -13.63 27.30
N VAL A 196 -3.50 -13.48 28.59
CA VAL A 196 -2.34 -14.13 29.22
C VAL A 196 -2.35 -15.66 29.01
N SER A 197 -3.51 -16.30 29.15
CA SER A 197 -3.65 -17.75 28.93
C SER A 197 -3.33 -18.17 27.48
N GLN A 198 -3.68 -17.35 26.49
CA GLN A 198 -3.35 -17.59 25.08
C GLN A 198 -1.84 -17.38 24.82
N ILE A 199 -1.22 -16.36 25.46
CA ILE A 199 0.22 -16.12 25.37
C ILE A 199 1.00 -17.33 25.91
N LYS A 200 0.67 -17.84 27.11
CA LYS A 200 1.31 -19.01 27.70
C LYS A 200 1.17 -20.25 26.83
N LYS A 201 -0.02 -20.50 26.27
CA LYS A 201 -0.24 -21.61 25.32
C LYS A 201 0.59 -21.45 24.04
N ALA A 202 0.66 -20.22 23.49
CA ALA A 202 1.48 -19.93 22.32
C ALA A 202 2.95 -20.21 22.59
N VAL A 203 3.51 -19.74 23.70
CA VAL A 203 4.90 -19.99 24.12
C VAL A 203 5.16 -21.48 24.26
N SER A 204 4.26 -22.25 24.89
CA SER A 204 4.40 -23.70 25.00
C SER A 204 4.47 -24.42 23.63
N ILE A 205 3.72 -23.95 22.62
CA ILE A 205 3.80 -24.50 21.25
C ILE A 205 5.13 -24.11 20.58
N ILE A 206 5.53 -22.84 20.70
CA ILE A 206 6.77 -22.32 20.12
C ILE A 206 7.99 -23.11 20.62
N LEU A 207 8.10 -23.27 21.94
CA LEU A 207 9.25 -23.94 22.57
C LEU A 207 9.34 -25.45 22.27
N LYS A 208 8.23 -26.11 21.94
CA LYS A 208 8.17 -27.52 21.56
C LYS A 208 8.42 -27.76 20.07
N SER A 209 8.50 -26.70 19.28
CA SER A 209 8.65 -26.78 17.83
C SER A 209 10.10 -27.08 17.44
N LYS A 210 10.28 -27.91 16.40
CA LYS A 210 11.59 -28.24 15.81
C LYS A 210 11.85 -27.48 14.50
N LYS A 211 10.77 -27.02 13.84
CA LYS A 211 10.80 -26.35 12.52
C LYS A 211 9.94 -25.07 12.55
N PRO A 212 10.20 -24.15 13.49
CA PRO A 212 9.40 -22.94 13.61
C PRO A 212 9.70 -21.93 12.51
N VAL A 213 8.70 -21.11 12.17
CA VAL A 213 8.84 -19.92 11.32
C VAL A 213 7.95 -18.79 11.81
N ILE A 214 8.44 -17.55 11.74
CA ILE A 214 7.64 -16.35 11.95
C ILE A 214 7.24 -15.80 10.59
N VAL A 215 5.94 -15.47 10.41
CA VAL A 215 5.43 -14.77 9.22
C VAL A 215 5.01 -13.36 9.63
N ALA A 216 5.78 -12.34 9.22
CA ALA A 216 5.51 -10.93 9.48
C ALA A 216 4.71 -10.31 8.33
N GLY A 217 3.56 -9.72 8.64
CA GLY A 217 2.68 -9.07 7.65
C GLY A 217 2.51 -7.57 7.85
N GLY A 218 1.47 -7.01 7.23
CA GLY A 218 1.16 -5.58 7.28
C GLY A 218 0.94 -5.04 8.70
N GLY A 219 0.44 -5.88 9.62
CA GLY A 219 0.27 -5.49 11.03
C GLY A 219 1.60 -5.20 11.76
N ILE A 220 2.73 -5.69 11.26
CA ILE A 220 4.07 -5.33 11.76
C ILE A 220 4.62 -4.12 11.00
N LYS A 221 4.50 -4.11 9.67
CA LYS A 221 5.00 -3.06 8.80
C LYS A 221 4.58 -1.65 9.23
N TYR A 222 3.28 -1.46 9.51
CA TYR A 222 2.71 -0.14 9.79
C TYR A 222 2.74 0.28 11.27
N THR A 223 3.32 -0.52 12.15
CA THR A 223 3.46 -0.15 13.58
C THR A 223 4.80 0.50 13.90
N SER A 224 5.76 0.52 12.98
CA SER A 224 7.16 0.93 13.21
C SER A 224 7.85 0.16 14.35
N LYS A 225 7.34 -1.02 14.70
CA LYS A 225 7.79 -1.87 15.83
C LYS A 225 8.29 -3.24 15.37
N HIS A 226 8.84 -3.30 14.15
CA HIS A 226 9.46 -4.52 13.63
C HIS A 226 10.58 -5.07 14.56
N GLN A 227 11.17 -4.20 15.39
CA GLN A 227 12.19 -4.60 16.36
C GLN A 227 11.67 -5.60 17.39
N ASP A 228 10.39 -5.54 17.79
CA ASP A 228 9.80 -6.53 18.70
C ASP A 228 9.84 -7.95 18.07
N VAL A 229 9.59 -8.05 16.77
CA VAL A 229 9.66 -9.33 16.03
C VAL A 229 11.11 -9.80 15.92
N ILE A 230 12.03 -8.90 15.62
CA ILE A 230 13.46 -9.19 15.55
C ILE A 230 13.98 -9.72 16.90
N ASN A 231 13.68 -9.03 17.98
CA ASN A 231 14.09 -9.43 19.33
C ASN A 231 13.59 -10.83 19.70
N LEU A 232 12.34 -11.15 19.37
CA LEU A 232 11.78 -12.48 19.61
C LEU A 232 12.47 -13.54 18.73
N ALA A 233 12.67 -13.24 17.46
CA ALA A 233 13.32 -14.14 16.52
C ALA A 233 14.77 -14.43 16.89
N GLU A 234 15.51 -13.42 17.33
CA GLU A 234 16.90 -13.57 17.79
C GLU A 234 17.00 -14.37 19.09
N LEU A 235 16.13 -14.09 20.06
CA LEU A 235 16.09 -14.84 21.34
C LEU A 235 15.88 -16.34 21.11
N LEU A 236 15.04 -16.70 20.14
CA LEU A 236 14.67 -18.09 19.86
C LEU A 236 15.40 -18.68 18.64
N ASN A 237 16.22 -17.90 17.96
CA ASN A 237 16.86 -18.27 16.69
C ASN A 237 15.88 -18.85 15.66
N ILE A 238 14.75 -18.13 15.43
CA ILE A 238 13.70 -18.56 14.50
C ILE A 238 13.78 -17.70 13.21
N PRO A 239 13.76 -18.32 12.01
CA PRO A 239 13.78 -17.60 10.74
C PRO A 239 12.46 -16.82 10.55
N ILE A 240 12.56 -15.62 9.95
CA ILE A 240 11.44 -14.77 9.64
C ILE A 240 11.22 -14.78 8.13
N VAL A 241 9.96 -14.92 7.72
CA VAL A 241 9.52 -14.61 6.35
C VAL A 241 8.53 -13.47 6.39
N THR A 242 8.45 -12.71 5.29
CA THR A 242 7.47 -11.64 5.16
C THR A 242 6.30 -12.10 4.30
N ALA A 243 5.10 -11.64 4.60
CA ALA A 243 3.92 -11.91 3.78
C ALA A 243 4.03 -11.18 2.42
N ALA A 244 3.38 -11.71 1.39
CA ALA A 244 3.40 -11.11 0.05
C ALA A 244 2.90 -9.65 0.06
N GLY A 245 3.65 -8.76 -0.58
CA GLY A 245 3.41 -7.31 -0.59
C GLY A 245 3.91 -6.56 0.66
N HIS A 246 4.52 -7.29 1.60
CA HIS A 246 5.06 -6.73 2.85
C HIS A 246 6.54 -7.13 3.04
N GLY A 247 7.29 -7.15 1.94
CA GLY A 247 8.72 -7.49 1.95
C GLY A 247 9.58 -6.60 2.86
N ASP A 248 9.06 -5.43 3.18
CA ASP A 248 9.64 -4.45 4.09
C ASP A 248 9.16 -4.56 5.56
N ALA A 249 8.36 -5.55 5.92
CA ALA A 249 7.94 -5.73 7.32
C ALA A 249 9.13 -6.05 8.25
N ILE A 250 10.21 -6.60 7.69
CA ILE A 250 11.51 -6.83 8.34
C ILE A 250 12.60 -6.35 7.40
N PRO A 251 13.61 -5.61 7.86
CA PRO A 251 14.72 -5.14 7.03
C PRO A 251 15.36 -6.28 6.23
N PHE A 252 15.60 -6.05 4.95
CA PHE A 252 16.09 -7.07 4.02
C PHE A 252 17.40 -7.72 4.47
N TYR A 253 18.31 -6.93 5.02
CA TYR A 253 19.64 -7.40 5.43
C TYR A 253 19.68 -8.09 6.80
N HIS A 254 18.55 -8.14 7.52
CA HIS A 254 18.53 -8.81 8.81
C HIS A 254 18.86 -10.31 8.66
N LYS A 255 19.81 -10.80 9.47
CA LYS A 255 20.36 -12.18 9.37
C LYS A 255 19.29 -13.29 9.38
N LEU A 256 18.19 -13.12 10.13
CA LEU A 256 17.10 -14.10 10.23
C LEU A 256 16.00 -13.90 9.17
N ASN A 257 16.07 -12.88 8.31
CA ASN A 257 15.09 -12.66 7.26
C ASN A 257 15.32 -13.64 6.10
N ALA A 258 14.43 -14.59 5.88
CA ALA A 258 14.48 -15.58 4.80
C ALA A 258 13.85 -15.11 3.48
N GLY A 259 13.24 -13.91 3.45
CA GLY A 259 12.61 -13.31 2.28
C GLY A 259 11.09 -13.34 2.31
N GLN A 260 10.47 -12.89 1.22
CA GLN A 260 9.02 -12.84 1.07
C GLN A 260 8.47 -14.21 0.66
N MET A 261 7.46 -14.73 1.38
CA MET A 261 6.77 -15.96 1.02
C MET A 261 5.72 -15.76 -0.08
N GLY A 262 5.25 -16.86 -0.61
CA GLY A 262 4.12 -16.93 -1.53
C GLY A 262 4.52 -17.44 -2.92
N PRO A 263 3.54 -17.84 -3.74
CA PRO A 263 3.80 -18.41 -5.06
C PRO A 263 4.56 -17.49 -6.03
N ARG A 264 4.61 -16.19 -5.71
CA ARG A 264 5.33 -15.16 -6.46
C ARG A 264 6.49 -14.55 -5.67
N GLY A 265 6.78 -15.10 -4.51
CA GLY A 265 7.86 -14.65 -3.64
C GLY A 265 9.12 -15.47 -3.81
N ASN A 266 9.96 -15.40 -2.81
CA ASN A 266 11.22 -16.15 -2.74
C ASN A 266 10.95 -17.66 -2.57
N PRO A 267 11.50 -18.53 -3.43
CA PRO A 267 11.28 -19.96 -3.35
C PRO A 267 11.81 -20.59 -2.06
N VAL A 268 12.87 -20.04 -1.46
CA VAL A 268 13.42 -20.50 -0.18
C VAL A 268 12.44 -20.18 0.95
N ALA A 269 11.93 -18.94 1.03
CA ALA A 269 10.94 -18.54 2.02
C ALA A 269 9.64 -19.35 1.89
N SER A 270 9.17 -19.60 0.67
CA SER A 270 7.96 -20.37 0.40
C SER A 270 8.10 -21.82 0.85
N ARG A 271 9.24 -22.46 0.56
CA ARG A 271 9.54 -23.82 1.00
C ARG A 271 9.67 -23.92 2.53
N LEU A 272 10.31 -22.92 3.18
CA LEU A 272 10.42 -22.85 4.63
C LEU A 272 9.04 -22.87 5.30
N VAL A 273 8.09 -22.07 4.82
CA VAL A 273 6.71 -22.07 5.35
C VAL A 273 5.99 -23.39 5.07
N LYS A 274 6.27 -24.04 3.92
CA LYS A 274 5.66 -25.31 3.54
C LYS A 274 6.16 -26.50 4.38
N GLU A 275 7.39 -26.45 4.86
CA GLU A 275 8.02 -27.52 5.65
C GLU A 275 7.92 -27.28 7.17
N ALA A 276 7.45 -26.12 7.61
CA ALA A 276 7.36 -25.76 9.04
C ALA A 276 6.42 -26.68 9.82
N ASP A 277 6.74 -26.95 11.09
CA ASP A 277 5.85 -27.60 12.07
C ASP A 277 5.10 -26.59 12.95
N MET A 278 5.57 -25.34 13.00
CA MET A 278 4.92 -24.23 13.67
C MET A 278 5.06 -22.93 12.85
N ILE A 279 3.96 -22.19 12.75
CA ILE A 279 3.91 -20.91 12.08
C ILE A 279 3.36 -19.88 13.07
N LEU A 280 4.18 -18.87 13.42
CA LEU A 280 3.74 -17.70 14.17
C LEU A 280 3.40 -16.58 13.16
N ALA A 281 2.11 -16.42 12.86
CA ALA A 281 1.58 -15.45 11.90
C ALA A 281 1.24 -14.14 12.61
N LEU A 282 2.04 -13.09 12.39
CA LEU A 282 1.96 -11.80 13.05
C LEU A 282 1.40 -10.73 12.13
N GLY A 283 0.16 -10.28 12.39
CA GLY A 283 -0.50 -9.24 11.59
C GLY A 283 -0.64 -9.59 10.12
N THR A 284 -0.94 -10.87 9.84
CA THR A 284 -1.20 -11.38 8.51
C THR A 284 -2.38 -12.35 8.50
N ARG A 285 -3.30 -12.12 7.56
CA ARG A 285 -4.45 -13.02 7.35
C ARG A 285 -4.08 -14.32 6.62
N LEU A 286 -2.82 -14.50 6.20
CA LEU A 286 -2.38 -15.59 5.32
C LEU A 286 -3.22 -15.65 4.04
N GLY A 287 -3.43 -14.47 3.41
CA GLY A 287 -4.36 -14.26 2.30
C GLY A 287 -3.87 -14.83 0.96
N PHE A 288 -4.63 -14.53 -0.10
CA PHE A 288 -4.43 -15.06 -1.45
C PHE A 288 -2.99 -14.93 -1.96
N ASN A 289 -2.42 -13.73 -1.92
CA ASN A 289 -1.08 -13.50 -2.47
C ASN A 289 0.05 -14.25 -1.76
N SER A 290 -0.17 -14.64 -0.49
CA SER A 290 0.80 -15.44 0.28
C SER A 290 0.60 -16.94 0.14
N THR A 291 -0.66 -17.41 -0.11
CA THR A 291 -0.98 -18.84 0.03
C THR A 291 -1.86 -19.41 -1.09
N PHE A 292 -2.44 -18.57 -1.97
CA PHE A 292 -3.52 -18.96 -2.90
C PHE A 292 -4.67 -19.73 -2.19
N TYR A 293 -4.83 -19.49 -0.87
CA TYR A 293 -5.77 -20.21 -0.01
C TYR A 293 -5.59 -21.75 -0.03
N SER A 294 -4.39 -22.24 -0.39
CA SER A 294 -4.09 -23.65 -0.56
C SER A 294 -3.02 -24.13 0.41
N TYR A 295 -3.22 -25.33 0.94
CA TYR A 295 -2.19 -26.07 1.66
C TYR A 295 -1.02 -26.50 0.77
N ASP A 296 -1.05 -26.27 -0.54
CA ASP A 296 0.13 -26.42 -1.40
C ASP A 296 1.22 -25.41 -1.08
N ASN A 297 0.83 -24.24 -0.56
CA ASN A 297 1.71 -23.12 -0.26
C ASN A 297 1.97 -22.87 1.23
N ILE A 298 1.34 -23.65 2.11
CA ILE A 298 1.52 -23.57 3.56
C ILE A 298 1.45 -24.97 4.17
N SER A 299 2.20 -25.23 5.24
CA SER A 299 2.24 -26.55 5.88
C SER A 299 0.87 -26.95 6.46
N LYS A 300 0.32 -28.10 5.99
CA LYS A 300 -0.90 -28.71 6.56
C LYS A 300 -0.68 -29.25 7.98
N LYS A 301 0.58 -29.59 8.32
CA LYS A 301 0.96 -30.17 9.61
C LYS A 301 1.33 -29.11 10.66
N ALA A 302 1.55 -27.87 10.24
CA ALA A 302 1.99 -26.81 11.14
C ALA A 302 0.91 -26.43 12.16
N LYS A 303 1.35 -26.22 13.41
CA LYS A 303 0.54 -25.55 14.42
C LYS A 303 0.60 -24.03 14.17
N ILE A 304 -0.46 -23.47 13.62
CA ILE A 304 -0.53 -22.04 13.30
C ILE A 304 -0.98 -21.27 14.55
N ILE A 305 -0.16 -20.32 15.00
CA ILE A 305 -0.49 -19.31 15.99
C ILE A 305 -0.74 -18.02 15.21
N GLN A 306 -1.97 -17.53 15.19
CA GLN A 306 -2.33 -16.34 14.41
C GLN A 306 -2.67 -15.16 15.33
N VAL A 307 -2.02 -14.02 15.10
CA VAL A 307 -2.24 -12.76 15.83
C VAL A 307 -2.86 -11.75 14.89
N GLU A 308 -4.05 -11.26 15.21
CA GLU A 308 -4.81 -10.33 14.37
C GLU A 308 -5.65 -9.34 15.18
N LEU A 309 -5.82 -8.13 14.62
CA LEU A 309 -6.68 -7.08 15.17
C LEU A 309 -8.17 -7.23 14.83
N GLU A 310 -8.51 -8.21 13.98
CA GLU A 310 -9.89 -8.50 13.62
C GLU A 310 -10.23 -9.97 13.86
N ARG A 311 -11.20 -10.20 14.75
CA ARG A 311 -11.59 -11.56 15.16
C ARG A 311 -12.06 -12.43 14.00
N SER A 312 -12.74 -11.85 13.01
CA SER A 312 -13.26 -12.54 11.82
C SER A 312 -12.15 -13.09 10.89
N MET A 313 -10.91 -12.63 11.07
CA MET A 313 -9.75 -13.11 10.30
C MET A 313 -9.02 -14.27 10.96
N LEU A 314 -9.25 -14.51 12.26
CA LEU A 314 -8.63 -15.63 12.97
C LEU A 314 -9.19 -16.97 12.46
N GLY A 315 -8.33 -17.80 11.90
CA GLY A 315 -8.71 -19.11 11.37
C GLY A 315 -9.55 -19.09 10.10
N ARG A 316 -9.68 -17.94 9.43
CA ARG A 316 -10.58 -17.80 8.27
C ARG A 316 -10.21 -18.69 7.09
N TYR A 317 -8.94 -18.88 6.82
CA TYR A 317 -8.47 -19.61 5.64
C TYR A 317 -7.80 -20.93 5.97
N PHE A 318 -7.23 -21.07 7.16
CA PHE A 318 -6.51 -22.26 7.60
C PHE A 318 -6.87 -22.61 9.03
N LYS A 319 -6.83 -23.92 9.35
CA LYS A 319 -6.99 -24.37 10.74
C LYS A 319 -5.85 -23.83 11.59
N ILE A 320 -6.19 -23.13 12.67
CA ILE A 320 -5.22 -22.56 13.61
C ILE A 320 -5.21 -23.33 14.92
N ALA A 321 -4.04 -23.42 15.57
CA ALA A 321 -3.90 -23.97 16.90
C ALA A 321 -4.31 -22.97 17.97
N ILE A 322 -3.96 -21.67 17.76
CA ILE A 322 -4.34 -20.58 18.65
C ILE A 322 -4.59 -19.32 17.83
N GLY A 323 -5.73 -18.65 18.08
CA GLY A 323 -6.01 -17.30 17.62
C GLY A 323 -5.87 -16.29 18.75
N ILE A 324 -5.03 -15.28 18.57
CA ILE A 324 -4.82 -14.22 19.57
C ILE A 324 -5.35 -12.91 18.96
N TYR A 325 -6.42 -12.39 19.55
CA TYR A 325 -6.90 -11.05 19.24
C TYR A 325 -6.03 -10.01 19.97
N GLY A 326 -5.34 -9.19 19.23
CA GLY A 326 -4.48 -8.14 19.76
C GLY A 326 -3.59 -7.50 18.69
N ASP A 327 -2.95 -6.41 19.05
CA ASP A 327 -1.95 -5.76 18.21
C ASP A 327 -0.72 -6.68 18.03
N ALA A 328 -0.30 -6.87 16.79
CA ALA A 328 0.73 -7.87 16.47
C ALA A 328 2.07 -7.57 17.18
N SER A 329 2.48 -6.32 17.26
CA SER A 329 3.71 -5.91 17.95
C SER A 329 3.57 -6.06 19.46
N THR A 330 2.45 -5.58 20.02
CA THR A 330 2.16 -5.70 21.48
C THR A 330 2.13 -7.16 21.93
N VAL A 331 1.47 -8.03 21.15
CA VAL A 331 1.42 -9.47 21.43
C VAL A 331 2.79 -10.12 21.26
N THR A 332 3.57 -9.73 20.26
CA THR A 332 4.96 -10.21 20.09
C THR A 332 5.80 -9.89 21.32
N ASN A 333 5.69 -8.66 21.84
CA ASN A 333 6.39 -8.27 23.07
C ASN A 333 5.92 -9.06 24.32
N GLN A 334 4.62 -9.39 24.41
CA GLN A 334 4.11 -10.27 25.46
C GLN A 334 4.71 -11.69 25.36
N ILE A 335 4.79 -12.25 24.15
CA ILE A 335 5.43 -13.56 23.89
C ILE A 335 6.91 -13.49 24.26
N PHE A 336 7.63 -12.47 23.83
CA PHE A 336 9.05 -12.26 24.14
C PHE A 336 9.31 -12.27 25.65
N ARG A 337 8.52 -11.51 26.42
CA ARG A 337 8.65 -11.45 27.90
C ARG A 337 8.37 -12.80 28.53
N GLU A 338 7.33 -13.51 28.09
CA GLU A 338 6.96 -14.82 28.63
C GLU A 338 8.06 -15.86 28.36
N VAL A 339 8.65 -15.88 27.15
CA VAL A 339 9.79 -16.74 26.81
C VAL A 339 11.00 -16.44 27.70
N LYS A 340 11.34 -15.15 27.85
CA LYS A 340 12.48 -14.72 28.69
C LYS A 340 12.33 -15.14 30.14
N ASN A 341 11.10 -15.09 30.69
CA ASN A 341 10.82 -15.50 32.05
C ASN A 341 11.02 -17.00 32.28
N GLN A 342 10.79 -17.84 31.25
CA GLN A 342 10.96 -19.29 31.34
C GLN A 342 12.42 -19.74 31.20
N LYS A 343 13.37 -18.85 30.89
CA LYS A 343 14.81 -19.13 30.69
C LYS A 343 15.10 -20.29 29.71
N LEU A 344 14.18 -20.57 28.79
CA LEU A 344 14.30 -21.66 27.83
C LEU A 344 14.84 -21.13 26.50
N LEU A 345 15.78 -21.88 25.89
CA LEU A 345 16.34 -21.61 24.59
C LEU A 345 15.75 -22.57 23.56
N SER A 346 15.63 -22.09 22.33
CA SER A 346 15.15 -22.91 21.21
C SER A 346 16.21 -23.91 20.74
N SER A 347 15.79 -25.12 20.35
CA SER A 347 16.62 -26.14 19.71
C SER A 347 16.65 -26.05 18.19
N ALA A 348 16.14 -24.98 17.59
CA ALA A 348 15.90 -24.85 16.14
C ALA A 348 17.14 -24.50 15.30
N ASN A 349 18.36 -24.52 15.84
CA ASN A 349 19.57 -24.02 15.19
C ASN A 349 19.87 -24.66 13.81
N SER A 350 19.77 -25.98 13.69
CA SER A 350 20.02 -26.69 12.42
C SER A 350 19.00 -26.33 11.34
N TRP A 351 17.73 -26.21 11.72
CA TRP A 351 16.66 -25.79 10.85
C TRP A 351 16.87 -24.38 10.32
N THR A 352 17.12 -23.43 11.20
CA THR A 352 17.36 -22.03 10.86
C THR A 352 18.57 -21.88 9.94
N ASN A 353 19.70 -22.49 10.31
CA ASN A 353 20.94 -22.40 9.53
C ASN A 353 20.79 -23.01 8.12
N LYS A 354 20.04 -24.12 7.97
CA LYS A 354 19.74 -24.69 6.65
C LYS A 354 19.13 -23.65 5.72
N TYR A 355 18.04 -23.01 6.13
CA TYR A 355 17.32 -22.09 5.27
C TYR A 355 18.02 -20.74 5.06
N LEU A 356 18.74 -20.24 6.04
CA LEU A 356 19.54 -19.04 5.87
C LEU A 356 20.70 -19.25 4.88
N ASN A 357 21.37 -20.40 4.95
CA ASN A 357 22.40 -20.77 3.99
C ASN A 357 21.82 -20.96 2.57
N GLU A 358 20.64 -21.57 2.45
CA GLU A 358 19.95 -21.67 1.17
C GLU A 358 19.59 -20.31 0.60
N ARG A 359 19.16 -19.36 1.44
CA ARG A 359 18.89 -17.99 1.03
C ARG A 359 20.13 -17.30 0.48
N VAL A 360 21.26 -17.41 1.18
CA VAL A 360 22.54 -16.83 0.70
C VAL A 360 22.90 -17.39 -0.67
N LYS A 361 22.80 -18.71 -0.86
CA LYS A 361 23.03 -19.36 -2.16
C LYS A 361 22.03 -18.87 -3.22
N TYR A 362 20.75 -18.76 -2.88
CA TYR A 362 19.72 -18.27 -3.80
C TYR A 362 20.02 -16.83 -4.25
N LEU A 363 20.33 -15.93 -3.33
CA LEU A 363 20.63 -14.52 -3.65
C LEU A 363 21.87 -14.41 -4.54
N LYS A 364 22.92 -15.19 -4.28
CA LYS A 364 24.11 -15.27 -5.13
C LYS A 364 23.76 -15.78 -6.53
N ASN A 365 23.06 -16.92 -6.61
CA ASN A 365 22.74 -17.55 -7.89
C ASN A 365 21.72 -16.74 -8.70
N ARG A 366 20.82 -15.99 -8.04
CA ARG A 366 19.86 -15.11 -8.70
C ARG A 366 20.52 -14.13 -9.68
N ASP A 367 21.71 -13.69 -9.35
CA ASP A 367 22.41 -12.64 -10.09
C ASP A 367 23.47 -13.18 -11.08
N ILE A 368 23.73 -14.49 -11.10
CA ILE A 368 24.69 -15.10 -12.05
C ILE A 368 24.19 -14.95 -13.48
N GLY A 369 25.06 -14.52 -14.38
CA GLY A 369 24.77 -14.37 -15.80
C GLY A 369 23.80 -13.23 -16.18
N LYS A 370 23.44 -12.38 -15.22
CA LYS A 370 22.52 -11.25 -15.43
C LYS A 370 23.24 -9.91 -15.62
N GLU A 371 24.55 -9.94 -15.71
CA GLU A 371 25.41 -8.74 -15.90
C GLU A 371 25.57 -8.35 -17.36
N ILE A 372 25.10 -9.18 -18.30
CA ILE A 372 25.26 -8.95 -19.71
C ILE A 372 24.46 -7.74 -20.13
N ASP A 373 25.14 -6.78 -20.74
CA ASP A 373 24.55 -5.58 -21.34
C ASP A 373 23.71 -5.98 -22.57
N HIS A 374 22.47 -6.40 -22.32
CA HIS A 374 21.54 -6.90 -23.33
C HIS A 374 20.61 -5.78 -23.80
N PHE A 375 20.39 -5.69 -25.09
CA PHE A 375 19.42 -4.77 -25.70
C PHE A 375 18.32 -5.55 -26.44
N PRO A 376 17.03 -5.27 -26.16
CA PRO A 376 16.47 -4.49 -25.05
C PRO A 376 16.77 -5.10 -23.67
N ILE A 377 16.68 -4.29 -22.61
CA ILE A 377 17.08 -4.67 -21.25
C ILE A 377 16.23 -5.82 -20.70
N ARG A 378 16.87 -6.86 -20.19
CA ARG A 378 16.18 -7.91 -19.42
C ARG A 378 15.81 -7.39 -18.02
N PRO A 379 14.58 -7.64 -17.52
CA PRO A 379 14.13 -7.15 -16.22
C PRO A 379 15.09 -7.50 -15.06
N THR A 380 15.72 -8.66 -15.13
CA THR A 380 16.67 -9.12 -14.10
C THR A 380 17.94 -8.26 -14.03
N GLY A 381 18.42 -7.77 -15.17
CA GLY A 381 19.55 -6.82 -15.24
C GLY A 381 19.18 -5.46 -14.65
N LEU A 382 17.99 -4.94 -14.98
CA LEU A 382 17.46 -3.72 -14.40
C LEU A 382 17.39 -3.81 -12.87
N PHE A 383 16.77 -4.85 -12.33
CA PHE A 383 16.63 -4.99 -10.87
C PHE A 383 17.98 -5.15 -10.15
N LYS A 384 18.95 -5.84 -10.75
CA LYS A 384 20.29 -5.95 -10.21
C LYS A 384 20.96 -4.56 -10.08
N LYS A 385 20.88 -3.74 -11.12
CA LYS A 385 21.43 -2.37 -11.09
C LYS A 385 20.68 -1.47 -10.11
N LEU A 386 19.35 -1.52 -10.08
CA LEU A 386 18.56 -0.74 -9.12
C LEU A 386 18.95 -1.05 -7.66
N ARG A 387 19.22 -2.31 -7.32
CA ARG A 387 19.70 -2.66 -5.96
C ARG A 387 21.00 -1.98 -5.57
N SER A 388 21.88 -1.74 -6.51
CA SER A 388 23.19 -1.14 -6.22
C SER A 388 23.18 0.40 -6.17
N VAL A 389 22.20 1.05 -6.84
CA VAL A 389 22.14 2.51 -6.96
C VAL A 389 21.10 3.16 -6.04
N LEU A 390 20.01 2.44 -5.71
CA LEU A 390 18.97 3.01 -4.85
C LEU A 390 19.46 3.17 -3.40
N PRO A 391 19.18 4.31 -2.78
CA PRO A 391 19.47 4.52 -1.35
C PRO A 391 18.79 3.45 -0.48
N THR A 392 19.44 3.00 0.59
CA THR A 392 18.93 1.96 1.48
C THR A 392 17.59 2.33 2.16
N ASN A 393 17.33 3.64 2.32
CA ASN A 393 16.10 4.20 2.88
C ASN A 393 15.09 4.62 1.80
N ALA A 394 15.30 4.28 0.52
CA ALA A 394 14.36 4.62 -0.54
C ALA A 394 12.98 4.01 -0.28
N ALA A 395 11.94 4.80 -0.53
CA ALA A 395 10.57 4.32 -0.59
C ALA A 395 10.24 3.94 -2.05
N ILE A 396 9.79 2.71 -2.25
CA ILE A 396 9.55 2.16 -3.58
C ILE A 396 8.05 1.87 -3.71
N THR A 397 7.44 2.47 -4.72
CA THR A 397 6.07 2.14 -5.10
C THR A 397 6.09 1.24 -6.32
N LEU A 398 5.29 0.19 -6.30
CA LEU A 398 5.16 -0.77 -7.39
C LEU A 398 3.74 -0.71 -7.96
N ASP A 399 3.63 -0.93 -9.26
CA ASP A 399 2.35 -1.06 -9.93
C ASP A 399 1.88 -2.53 -9.98
N ALA A 400 0.72 -2.80 -10.53
CA ALA A 400 0.34 -4.14 -10.95
C ALA A 400 1.09 -4.55 -12.23
N GLY A 401 1.16 -5.84 -12.50
CA GLY A 401 1.83 -6.39 -13.67
C GLY A 401 3.04 -7.25 -13.33
N THR A 402 3.48 -8.04 -14.32
CA THR A 402 4.51 -9.06 -14.12
C THR A 402 5.86 -8.51 -13.69
N LEU A 403 6.29 -7.41 -14.26
CA LEU A 403 7.58 -6.80 -13.95
C LEU A 403 7.61 -6.28 -12.50
N CYS A 404 6.53 -5.61 -12.08
CA CYS A 404 6.43 -5.09 -10.72
C CYS A 404 6.33 -6.20 -9.67
N LEU A 405 5.67 -7.31 -10.01
CA LEU A 405 5.62 -8.48 -9.12
C LEU A 405 6.99 -9.13 -8.92
N GLN A 406 7.84 -9.16 -9.97
CA GLN A 406 9.22 -9.62 -9.83
C GLN A 406 10.03 -8.69 -8.90
N ALA A 407 9.79 -7.39 -8.95
CA ALA A 407 10.46 -6.40 -8.10
C ALA A 407 10.23 -6.64 -6.60
N THR A 408 9.10 -7.25 -6.20
CA THR A 408 8.81 -7.50 -4.77
C THR A 408 9.83 -8.41 -4.09
N ASP A 409 10.45 -9.35 -4.81
CA ASP A 409 11.55 -10.19 -4.31
C ASP A 409 12.93 -9.71 -4.81
N ALA A 410 12.97 -9.10 -6.00
CA ALA A 410 14.23 -8.71 -6.63
C ALA A 410 14.87 -7.47 -6.01
N LEU A 411 14.08 -6.54 -5.44
CA LEU A 411 14.58 -5.34 -4.78
C LEU A 411 14.74 -5.55 -3.26
N GLN A 412 15.39 -4.60 -2.60
CA GLN A 412 15.69 -4.62 -1.18
C GLN A 412 14.92 -3.51 -0.46
N TYR A 413 14.29 -3.87 0.66
CA TYR A 413 13.43 -2.98 1.43
C TYR A 413 13.90 -2.99 2.88
N ASN A 414 14.45 -1.88 3.39
CA ASN A 414 15.17 -1.88 4.66
C ASN A 414 14.55 -1.02 5.75
N ASP A 415 13.86 0.06 5.41
CA ASP A 415 13.34 1.04 6.37
C ASP A 415 11.80 1.11 6.28
N PRO A 416 11.08 0.28 7.06
CA PRO A 416 9.62 0.23 6.98
C PRO A 416 8.93 1.54 7.39
N PRO A 417 7.86 1.95 6.70
CA PRO A 417 7.34 1.42 5.46
C PRO A 417 8.11 1.94 4.24
N SER A 418 8.62 1.03 3.40
CA SER A 418 9.41 1.37 2.20
C SER A 418 8.92 0.70 0.92
N LEU A 419 7.97 -0.22 1.01
CA LEU A 419 7.32 -0.88 -0.12
C LEU A 419 5.83 -0.55 -0.16
N PHE A 420 5.37 0.04 -1.27
CA PHE A 420 3.95 0.35 -1.48
C PHE A 420 3.48 -0.30 -2.77
N THR A 421 2.44 -1.14 -2.69
CA THR A 421 1.97 -1.92 -3.83
C THR A 421 0.45 -2.07 -3.79
N PRO A 422 -0.23 -2.18 -4.94
CA PRO A 422 -1.66 -2.46 -5.04
C PRO A 422 -1.95 -3.97 -5.05
N LEU A 423 -1.04 -4.80 -4.55
CA LEU A 423 -1.05 -6.26 -4.74
C LEU A 423 -2.36 -6.93 -4.34
N ASP A 424 -3.03 -6.44 -3.29
CA ASP A 424 -4.27 -7.04 -2.79
C ASP A 424 -5.49 -6.79 -3.68
N PHE A 425 -5.48 -5.76 -4.51
CA PHE A 425 -6.52 -5.45 -5.49
C PHE A 425 -6.07 -5.70 -6.93
N GLY A 426 -4.77 -5.56 -7.20
CA GLY A 426 -4.19 -5.78 -8.53
C GLY A 426 -4.40 -4.61 -9.48
N LEU A 427 -4.43 -3.39 -8.95
CA LEU A 427 -4.73 -2.18 -9.69
C LEU A 427 -3.54 -1.69 -10.53
N VAL A 428 -3.75 -1.50 -11.83
CA VAL A 428 -2.81 -0.87 -12.76
C VAL A 428 -2.96 0.65 -12.74
N GLY A 429 -1.86 1.40 -12.90
CA GLY A 429 -1.83 2.85 -12.83
C GLY A 429 -1.78 3.40 -11.40
N PHE A 430 -1.34 2.59 -10.44
CA PHE A 430 -1.26 2.95 -9.04
C PHE A 430 0.05 3.62 -8.65
N SER A 431 1.17 3.10 -9.15
CA SER A 431 2.51 3.35 -8.58
C SER A 431 2.91 4.82 -8.59
N PHE A 432 2.79 5.50 -9.73
CA PHE A 432 3.21 6.90 -9.87
C PHE A 432 2.43 7.82 -8.90
N ALA A 433 1.10 7.78 -8.96
CA ALA A 433 0.27 8.62 -8.10
C ALA A 433 0.46 8.30 -6.61
N CYS A 434 0.55 7.00 -6.24
CA CYS A 434 0.90 6.59 -4.88
C CYS A 434 2.26 7.16 -4.45
N GLY A 435 3.26 7.14 -5.34
CA GLY A 435 4.59 7.70 -5.09
C GLY A 435 4.57 9.19 -4.78
N LEU A 436 3.74 9.96 -5.51
CA LEU A 436 3.53 11.38 -5.20
C LEU A 436 2.99 11.57 -3.77
N GLY A 437 1.98 10.78 -3.39
CA GLY A 437 1.43 10.80 -2.02
C GLY A 437 2.45 10.40 -0.96
N VAL A 438 3.27 9.39 -1.22
CA VAL A 438 4.38 8.96 -0.33
C VAL A 438 5.39 10.10 -0.17
N LYS A 439 5.76 10.78 -1.26
CA LYS A 439 6.71 11.91 -1.20
C LYS A 439 6.16 13.10 -0.41
N VAL A 440 4.88 13.40 -0.55
CA VAL A 440 4.21 14.44 0.26
C VAL A 440 4.22 14.07 1.75
N ALA A 441 4.02 12.80 2.08
CA ALA A 441 4.05 12.32 3.47
C ALA A 441 5.48 12.26 4.06
N ARG A 442 6.47 11.97 3.21
CA ARG A 442 7.88 11.76 3.59
C ARG A 442 8.80 12.54 2.64
N PRO A 443 8.82 13.88 2.76
CA PRO A 443 9.64 14.74 1.90
C PRO A 443 11.14 14.48 2.07
N ASP A 444 11.56 13.91 3.19
CA ASP A 444 12.92 13.51 3.55
C ASP A 444 13.43 12.30 2.79
N ARG A 445 12.55 11.50 2.16
CA ARG A 445 12.92 10.24 1.51
C ARG A 445 13.04 10.36 -0.02
N THR A 446 13.97 9.62 -0.57
CA THR A 446 13.93 9.32 -2.01
C THR A 446 12.75 8.39 -2.29
N VAL A 447 11.87 8.80 -3.21
CA VAL A 447 10.72 8.01 -3.63
C VAL A 447 10.90 7.59 -5.09
N VAL A 448 10.84 6.29 -5.34
CA VAL A 448 10.98 5.70 -6.67
C VAL A 448 9.72 4.93 -7.01
N SER A 449 9.06 5.32 -8.10
CA SER A 449 7.89 4.63 -8.64
C SER A 449 8.32 3.70 -9.77
N LEU A 450 7.95 2.42 -9.68
CA LEU A 450 8.28 1.40 -10.69
C LEU A 450 7.00 0.89 -11.33
N MET A 451 6.88 1.02 -12.66
CA MET A 451 5.65 0.63 -13.36
C MET A 451 5.90 0.31 -14.83
N GLY A 452 4.96 -0.39 -15.44
CA GLY A 452 4.95 -0.62 -16.88
C GLY A 452 4.45 0.61 -17.65
N ASP A 453 4.74 0.63 -18.94
CA ASP A 453 4.33 1.68 -19.88
C ASP A 453 2.81 1.86 -19.95
N GLY A 454 2.04 0.78 -20.03
CA GLY A 454 0.58 0.86 -20.01
C GLY A 454 0.03 1.49 -18.73
N GLY A 455 0.58 1.11 -17.56
CA GLY A 455 0.19 1.69 -16.28
C GLY A 455 0.54 3.18 -16.19
N PHE A 456 1.73 3.59 -16.66
CA PHE A 456 2.14 4.98 -16.64
C PHE A 456 1.27 5.84 -17.55
N GLY A 457 0.96 5.34 -18.76
CA GLY A 457 0.06 6.01 -19.70
C GLY A 457 -1.33 6.33 -19.10
N MET A 458 -1.83 5.53 -18.15
CA MET A 458 -3.11 5.78 -17.48
C MET A 458 -3.06 6.95 -16.49
N THR A 459 -1.89 7.41 -16.05
CA THR A 459 -1.73 8.38 -14.95
C THR A 459 -0.76 9.52 -15.26
N ILE A 460 -0.31 9.58 -16.51
CA ILE A 460 0.71 10.51 -16.98
C ILE A 460 0.36 11.99 -16.77
N SER A 461 -0.93 12.34 -16.76
CA SER A 461 -1.44 13.69 -16.49
C SER A 461 -0.98 14.24 -15.14
N GLU A 462 -0.71 13.37 -14.17
CA GLU A 462 -0.23 13.77 -12.84
C GLU A 462 1.24 14.25 -12.83
N LEU A 463 1.95 14.17 -13.95
CA LEU A 463 3.22 14.91 -14.13
C LEU A 463 3.01 16.41 -13.94
N SER A 464 1.88 16.93 -14.43
CA SER A 464 1.48 18.33 -14.20
C SER A 464 1.37 18.63 -12.70
N THR A 465 0.69 17.77 -11.93
CA THR A 465 0.60 17.91 -10.47
C THR A 465 1.99 17.84 -9.80
N ALA A 466 2.82 16.88 -10.22
CA ALA A 466 4.16 16.72 -9.66
C ALA A 466 5.02 17.99 -9.87
N VAL A 467 4.98 18.56 -11.07
CA VAL A 467 5.74 19.77 -11.42
C VAL A 467 5.17 21.00 -10.70
N GLU A 468 3.85 21.21 -10.74
CA GLU A 468 3.18 22.36 -10.12
C GLU A 468 3.45 22.46 -8.62
N TYR A 469 3.43 21.31 -7.92
CA TYR A 469 3.61 21.29 -6.46
C TYR A 469 5.05 20.94 -6.02
N GLY A 470 5.98 20.74 -6.95
CA GLY A 470 7.37 20.40 -6.65
C GLY A 470 7.50 19.05 -5.92
N ILE A 471 6.69 18.06 -6.31
CA ILE A 471 6.71 16.71 -5.70
C ILE A 471 7.75 15.86 -6.40
N ASN A 472 8.99 15.93 -5.94
CA ASN A 472 10.18 15.37 -6.59
C ASN A 472 10.30 13.87 -6.37
N THR A 473 9.73 13.08 -7.30
CA THR A 473 9.85 11.62 -7.35
C THR A 473 10.58 11.18 -8.61
N THR A 474 11.20 10.02 -8.58
CA THR A 474 11.78 9.36 -9.76
C THR A 474 10.85 8.23 -10.20
N THR A 475 10.31 8.31 -11.40
CA THR A 475 9.46 7.27 -11.98
C THR A 475 10.24 6.49 -13.03
N ILE A 476 10.37 5.18 -12.83
CA ILE A 476 11.01 4.26 -13.78
C ILE A 476 9.91 3.52 -14.54
N VAL A 477 9.81 3.81 -15.83
CA VAL A 477 8.84 3.18 -16.73
C VAL A 477 9.53 2.04 -17.45
N MET A 478 9.12 0.81 -17.12
CA MET A 478 9.58 -0.41 -17.79
C MET A 478 8.80 -0.58 -19.09
N ASN A 479 9.27 0.06 -20.15
CA ASN A 479 8.60 0.15 -21.43
C ASN A 479 8.88 -1.08 -22.30
N ASN A 480 7.94 -2.01 -22.33
CA ASN A 480 7.99 -3.20 -23.18
C ASN A 480 6.92 -3.19 -24.29
N LYS A 481 6.26 -2.05 -24.49
CA LYS A 481 5.21 -1.82 -25.49
C LYS A 481 4.08 -2.86 -25.44
N SER A 482 3.71 -3.27 -24.22
CA SER A 482 2.64 -4.26 -24.06
C SER A 482 2.03 -4.32 -22.67
N TRP A 483 0.77 -4.76 -22.63
CA TRP A 483 0.17 -5.29 -21.42
C TRP A 483 0.77 -6.66 -21.12
N GLY A 484 1.98 -6.66 -20.54
CA GLY A 484 2.84 -7.84 -20.45
C GLY A 484 2.23 -9.02 -19.69
N ALA A 485 1.38 -8.79 -18.68
CA ALA A 485 0.69 -9.84 -17.96
C ALA A 485 -0.34 -10.56 -18.84
N GLU A 486 -1.18 -9.81 -19.53
CA GLU A 486 -2.23 -10.29 -20.41
C GLU A 486 -1.64 -10.99 -21.63
N LYS A 487 -0.57 -10.40 -22.20
CA LYS A 487 0.18 -11.02 -23.31
C LYS A 487 0.80 -12.36 -22.91
N ALA A 488 1.32 -12.46 -21.67
CA ALA A 488 1.83 -13.72 -21.14
C ALA A 488 0.74 -14.79 -21.03
N TYR A 489 -0.50 -14.42 -20.61
CA TYR A 489 -1.62 -15.36 -20.59
C TYR A 489 -2.04 -15.81 -21.99
N GLN A 490 -2.11 -14.89 -22.95
CA GLN A 490 -2.41 -15.23 -24.35
C GLN A 490 -1.34 -16.15 -24.92
N LYS A 491 -0.08 -15.95 -24.58
CA LYS A 491 1.02 -16.84 -24.95
C LYS A 491 0.86 -18.23 -24.36
N ASP A 492 0.63 -18.32 -23.05
CA ASP A 492 0.73 -19.58 -22.30
C ASP A 492 -0.56 -20.44 -22.37
N PHE A 493 -1.73 -19.79 -22.55
CA PHE A 493 -3.03 -20.47 -22.45
C PHE A 493 -3.92 -20.36 -23.70
N TYR A 494 -3.57 -19.48 -24.64
CA TYR A 494 -4.41 -19.20 -25.81
C TYR A 494 -3.64 -19.29 -27.14
N GLY A 495 -2.61 -20.16 -27.21
CA GLY A 495 -1.89 -20.45 -28.45
C GLY A 495 -1.27 -19.24 -29.13
N LYS A 496 -0.80 -18.27 -28.34
CA LYS A 496 -0.17 -17.01 -28.81
C LYS A 496 -1.10 -16.14 -29.68
N ARG A 497 -2.41 -16.26 -29.51
CA ARG A 497 -3.38 -15.38 -30.17
C ARG A 497 -3.45 -14.06 -29.41
N TYR A 498 -2.62 -13.09 -29.83
CA TYR A 498 -2.51 -11.79 -29.19
C TYR A 498 -3.62 -10.83 -29.68
N LEU A 499 -4.39 -10.28 -28.74
CA LEU A 499 -5.42 -9.28 -29.00
C LEU A 499 -5.43 -8.24 -27.88
N GLY A 500 -5.26 -6.96 -28.22
CA GLY A 500 -5.28 -5.84 -27.28
C GLY A 500 -4.12 -5.84 -26.26
N ALA A 501 -3.09 -6.68 -26.48
CA ALA A 501 -1.98 -6.82 -25.55
C ALA A 501 -0.74 -6.01 -25.98
N ASP A 502 -0.60 -5.70 -27.27
CA ASP A 502 0.42 -4.79 -27.77
C ASP A 502 -0.12 -3.36 -27.73
N ILE A 503 0.72 -2.42 -27.31
CA ILE A 503 0.40 -0.99 -27.24
C ILE A 503 1.54 -0.18 -27.85
N GLU A 504 1.19 0.90 -28.54
CA GLU A 504 2.16 1.88 -28.98
C GLU A 504 2.34 2.93 -27.88
N SER A 505 3.43 2.79 -27.14
CA SER A 505 3.78 3.73 -26.08
C SER A 505 4.69 4.83 -26.65
N PRO A 506 4.46 6.10 -26.27
CA PRO A 506 5.34 7.21 -26.66
C PRO A 506 6.71 7.09 -25.98
N SER A 507 7.65 7.94 -26.36
CA SER A 507 8.90 8.15 -25.63
C SER A 507 8.60 8.93 -24.35
N PHE A 508 8.48 8.24 -23.21
CA PHE A 508 8.02 8.84 -21.96
C PHE A 508 9.02 9.85 -21.36
N ASP A 509 10.30 9.73 -21.68
CA ASP A 509 11.32 10.74 -21.35
C ASP A 509 10.98 12.08 -22.04
N LYS A 510 10.60 12.07 -23.32
CA LYS A 510 10.20 13.27 -24.07
C LYS A 510 8.87 13.85 -23.56
N VAL A 511 7.90 12.98 -23.27
CA VAL A 511 6.65 13.43 -22.67
C VAL A 511 6.88 14.09 -21.33
N ALA A 512 7.77 13.56 -20.50
CA ALA A 512 8.11 14.18 -19.21
C ALA A 512 8.69 15.59 -19.38
N GLU A 513 9.57 15.80 -20.36
CA GLU A 513 10.12 17.12 -20.70
C GLU A 513 9.03 18.11 -21.10
N LEU A 514 8.04 17.69 -21.89
CA LEU A 514 6.89 18.52 -22.29
C LEU A 514 6.04 18.96 -21.10
N TYR A 515 5.94 18.15 -20.06
CA TYR A 515 5.29 18.52 -18.79
C TYR A 515 6.16 19.38 -17.85
N GLY A 516 7.44 19.62 -18.22
CA GLY A 516 8.39 20.39 -17.37
C GLY A 516 9.14 19.53 -16.35
N ALA A 517 8.97 18.22 -16.38
CA ALA A 517 9.76 17.25 -15.59
C ALA A 517 11.10 16.93 -16.28
N LYS A 518 11.96 16.15 -15.62
CA LYS A 518 13.20 15.64 -16.24
C LYS A 518 12.93 14.29 -16.92
N GLY A 519 13.36 14.16 -18.17
CA GLY A 519 13.29 12.92 -18.95
C GLY A 519 14.66 12.27 -19.12
N PHE A 520 14.72 10.95 -18.98
CA PHE A 520 15.92 10.15 -19.22
C PHE A 520 15.54 8.91 -20.03
N LYS A 521 16.28 8.64 -21.11
CA LYS A 521 16.10 7.42 -21.88
C LYS A 521 17.20 6.42 -21.56
N VAL A 522 16.85 5.17 -21.29
CA VAL A 522 17.77 4.08 -20.95
C VAL A 522 17.51 2.89 -21.88
N LYS A 523 18.53 2.48 -22.61
CA LYS A 523 18.51 1.37 -23.57
C LYS A 523 19.40 0.20 -23.15
N ARG A 524 20.42 0.44 -22.33
CA ARG A 524 21.40 -0.54 -21.87
C ARG A 524 21.50 -0.57 -20.34
N VAL A 525 21.84 -1.73 -19.81
CA VAL A 525 22.01 -1.91 -18.36
C VAL A 525 23.09 -1.00 -17.78
N SER A 526 24.15 -0.71 -18.56
CA SER A 526 25.23 0.21 -18.20
C SER A 526 24.75 1.64 -17.92
N GLU A 527 23.69 2.11 -18.60
CA GLU A 527 23.18 3.49 -18.48
C GLU A 527 22.30 3.71 -17.24
N ILE A 528 21.84 2.63 -16.58
CA ILE A 528 20.86 2.71 -15.48
C ILE A 528 21.37 3.51 -14.30
N THR A 529 22.63 3.30 -13.92
CA THR A 529 23.22 3.96 -12.73
C THR A 529 23.22 5.47 -12.92
N ASP A 530 23.78 5.95 -14.03
CA ASP A 530 23.90 7.38 -14.32
C ASP A 530 22.53 8.05 -14.42
N ALA A 531 21.57 7.39 -15.10
CA ALA A 531 20.22 7.92 -15.23
C ALA A 531 19.49 8.03 -13.88
N VAL A 532 19.59 7.02 -13.01
CA VAL A 532 18.96 7.02 -11.69
C VAL A 532 19.60 8.06 -10.77
N GLU A 533 20.93 8.14 -10.74
CA GLU A 533 21.65 9.13 -9.94
C GLU A 533 21.35 10.56 -10.40
N ALA A 534 21.37 10.80 -11.73
CA ALA A 534 21.03 12.10 -12.29
C ALA A 534 19.57 12.50 -11.98
N ALA A 535 18.62 11.55 -12.08
CA ALA A 535 17.21 11.79 -11.76
C ALA A 535 17.05 12.18 -10.28
N ILE A 536 17.64 11.42 -9.35
CA ILE A 536 17.60 11.73 -7.91
C ILE A 536 18.27 13.06 -7.59
N LYS A 537 19.46 13.31 -8.15
CA LYS A 537 20.24 14.54 -7.93
C LYS A 537 19.57 15.78 -8.50
N SER A 538 18.74 15.63 -9.56
CA SER A 538 18.04 16.76 -10.19
C SER A 538 17.11 17.50 -9.22
N ASN A 539 16.65 16.84 -8.17
CA ASN A 539 15.64 17.33 -7.22
C ASN A 539 14.40 17.90 -7.94
N LYS A 540 13.99 17.25 -9.02
CA LYS A 540 12.79 17.55 -9.83
C LYS A 540 12.00 16.26 -10.08
N PRO A 541 10.69 16.35 -10.36
CA PRO A 541 9.97 15.20 -10.89
C PRO A 541 10.70 14.64 -12.11
N SER A 542 10.97 13.35 -12.12
CA SER A 542 11.80 12.72 -13.16
C SER A 542 11.19 11.42 -13.68
N VAL A 543 11.30 11.18 -14.98
CA VAL A 543 10.88 9.94 -15.62
C VAL A 543 12.07 9.31 -16.34
N ILE A 544 12.32 8.06 -16.03
CA ILE A 544 13.33 7.22 -16.69
C ILE A 544 12.59 6.20 -17.55
N ASP A 545 12.60 6.38 -18.85
CA ASP A 545 11.99 5.47 -19.84
C ASP A 545 12.99 4.38 -20.20
N VAL A 546 12.75 3.16 -19.74
CA VAL A 546 13.66 2.01 -19.91
C VAL A 546 13.12 1.06 -20.97
N ASP A 547 13.88 0.83 -22.03
CA ASP A 547 13.54 -0.15 -23.07
C ASP A 547 13.70 -1.58 -22.52
N VAL A 548 12.58 -2.24 -22.22
CA VAL A 548 12.56 -3.60 -21.66
C VAL A 548 12.19 -4.61 -22.76
N ASP A 549 12.84 -5.77 -22.73
CA ASP A 549 12.62 -6.86 -23.69
C ASP A 549 11.14 -7.29 -23.73
N PRO A 550 10.42 -7.08 -24.83
CA PRO A 550 9.01 -7.44 -24.97
C PRO A 550 8.79 -8.97 -24.96
N LYS A 551 9.84 -9.76 -25.14
CA LYS A 551 9.80 -11.24 -25.08
C LYS A 551 9.95 -11.76 -23.64
N ALA A 552 10.35 -10.91 -22.69
CA ALA A 552 10.46 -11.27 -21.26
C ALA A 552 9.08 -11.40 -20.60
N LEU A 553 8.22 -12.23 -21.17
CA LEU A 553 6.86 -12.48 -20.71
C LEU A 553 6.83 -13.58 -19.67
N TYR A 554 6.21 -13.32 -18.53
CA TYR A 554 6.05 -14.25 -17.42
C TYR A 554 4.59 -14.32 -16.95
N SER A 555 3.97 -15.49 -17.10
CA SER A 555 2.61 -15.73 -16.59
C SER A 555 2.68 -16.19 -15.14
N PHE A 556 2.35 -15.29 -14.23
CA PHE A 556 2.49 -15.52 -12.79
C PHE A 556 1.28 -16.22 -12.13
N ARG A 557 0.19 -16.43 -12.89
CA ARG A 557 -1.05 -17.06 -12.37
C ARG A 557 -1.31 -18.46 -12.91
N ARG A 558 -0.29 -19.20 -13.33
CA ARG A 558 -0.45 -20.58 -13.84
C ARG A 558 -1.29 -21.44 -12.90
N ASP A 559 -1.05 -21.36 -11.61
CA ASP A 559 -1.79 -22.14 -10.62
C ASP A 559 -3.25 -21.69 -10.44
N SER A 560 -3.53 -20.38 -10.62
CA SER A 560 -4.88 -19.83 -10.52
C SER A 560 -5.75 -20.12 -11.73
N PHE A 561 -5.13 -20.52 -12.87
CA PHE A 561 -5.80 -20.76 -14.15
C PHE A 561 -5.75 -22.21 -14.60
N LYS A 562 -5.50 -23.17 -13.70
CA LYS A 562 -5.54 -24.62 -14.01
C LYS A 562 -6.81 -25.04 -14.75
N HIS A 563 -7.95 -24.40 -14.45
CA HIS A 563 -9.22 -24.64 -15.14
C HIS A 563 -9.24 -24.20 -16.61
N ARG A 564 -8.27 -23.42 -17.08
CA ARG A 564 -8.12 -22.96 -18.47
C ARG A 564 -7.17 -23.84 -19.29
N THR A 565 -6.43 -24.73 -18.65
CA THR A 565 -5.63 -25.74 -19.34
C THR A 565 -6.56 -26.90 -19.68
N LYS A 566 -7.14 -26.89 -20.87
CA LYS A 566 -7.77 -28.04 -21.49
C LYS A 566 -6.86 -28.60 -22.58
#